data_9ff3530905094c0b7c851842dee055f9
#
_entry.id   9ff3530905094c0b7c851842dee055f9
#
_cell.length_a   1.000
_cell.length_b   1.000
_cell.length_c   1.000
_cell.angle_alpha   90.00
_cell.angle_beta   90.00
_cell.angle_gamma   90.00
#
_symmetry.space_group_name_H-M   'P 1'
#
loop_
_entity.id
_entity.type
_entity.pdbx_description
1 polymer ?
#
loop_
_entity_poly.entity_id
_entity_poly.type
_entity_poly.pdbx_seq_one_letter_code
_entity_poly.pdbx_strand_id
1 'polypeptide(L)'
;MLKLEEDLLGQTLRANGSALNQQEDLTTLTGDITDLKQRISDQITLIQELAWEAQETGAAKEALHEMQETLRDWYAHRDLLVKLQAAEAQPA
;
A
#
# COMPACT_ATOMS: atom_id res chain seq x y z
N MET A 1 -7.42 28.69 21.09
CA MET A 1 -8.86 28.55 20.83
C MET A 1 -9.14 28.17 19.39
N LEU A 2 -8.60 28.87 18.43
CA LEU A 2 -8.77 28.54 17.01
C LEU A 2 -8.29 27.13 16.68
N LYS A 3 -7.21 26.68 17.32
CA LYS A 3 -6.70 25.32 17.11
C LYS A 3 -7.68 24.23 17.52
N LEU A 4 -8.40 24.43 18.61
CA LEU A 4 -9.38 23.46 19.09
C LEU A 4 -10.56 23.35 18.14
N GLU A 5 -11.01 24.47 17.59
CA GLU A 5 -12.10 24.48 16.62
C GLU A 5 -11.70 23.79 15.32
N GLU A 6 -10.48 24.02 14.87
CA GLU A 6 -9.94 23.36 13.67
C GLU A 6 -9.83 21.85 13.88
N ASP A 7 -9.37 21.41 15.04
CA ASP A 7 -9.27 19.99 15.35
C ASP A 7 -10.65 19.33 15.40
N LEU A 8 -11.64 20.00 15.98
CA LEU A 8 -13.00 19.51 16.02
C LEU A 8 -13.62 19.40 14.64
N LEU A 9 -13.41 20.40 13.79
CA LEU A 9 -13.90 20.39 12.42
C LEU A 9 -13.23 19.26 11.62
N GLY A 10 -11.93 19.07 11.82
CA GLY A 10 -11.20 17.99 11.18
C GLY A 10 -11.73 16.60 11.58
N GLN A 11 -12.03 16.42 12.86
CA GLN A 11 -12.59 15.16 13.34
C GLN A 11 -13.99 14.92 12.80
N THR A 12 -14.81 15.96 12.78
CA THR A 12 -16.18 15.86 12.25
C THR A 12 -16.16 15.48 10.76
N LEU A 13 -15.30 16.12 9.99
CA LEU A 13 -15.15 15.81 8.57
C LEU A 13 -14.68 14.38 8.34
N ARG A 14 -13.74 13.89 9.15
CA ARG A 14 -13.29 12.51 9.08
C ARG A 14 -14.40 11.52 9.39
N ALA A 15 -15.19 11.79 10.41
CA ALA A 15 -16.29 10.92 10.78
C ALA A 15 -17.35 10.85 9.69
N ASN A 16 -17.65 11.98 9.08
CA ASN A 16 -18.66 12.05 8.02
C ASN A 16 -18.16 11.53 6.68
N GLY A 17 -16.86 11.58 6.45
CA GLY A 17 -16.24 11.15 5.19
C GLY A 17 -15.52 9.82 5.25
N SER A 18 -15.72 9.01 6.30
CA SER A 18 -14.92 7.79 6.49
C SER A 18 -15.03 6.81 5.32
N ALA A 19 -16.20 6.63 4.73
CA ALA A 19 -16.41 5.73 3.61
C ALA A 19 -15.65 6.21 2.36
N LEU A 20 -15.69 7.52 2.08
CA LEU A 20 -14.95 8.11 0.97
C LEU A 20 -13.44 8.00 1.17
N ASN A 21 -12.96 8.25 2.40
CA ASN A 21 -11.55 8.14 2.73
C ASN A 21 -11.04 6.71 2.56
N GLN A 22 -11.83 5.72 2.97
CA GLN A 22 -11.47 4.32 2.80
C GLN A 22 -11.41 3.93 1.33
N GLN A 23 -12.29 4.45 0.51
CA GLN A 23 -12.28 4.19 -0.92
C GLN A 23 -11.07 4.83 -1.60
N GLU A 24 -10.72 6.06 -1.21
CA GLU A 24 -9.51 6.73 -1.69
C GLU A 24 -8.26 5.97 -1.27
N ASP A 25 -8.20 5.53 -0.01
CA ASP A 25 -7.09 4.74 0.51
C ASP A 25 -6.94 3.43 -0.27
N LEU A 26 -8.05 2.77 -0.56
CA LEU A 26 -8.05 1.52 -1.32
C LEU A 26 -7.56 1.74 -2.74
N THR A 27 -8.00 2.81 -3.40
CA THR A 27 -7.57 3.16 -4.75
C THR A 27 -6.07 3.48 -4.78
N THR A 28 -5.59 4.28 -3.83
CA THR A 28 -4.18 4.62 -3.72
C THR A 28 -3.34 3.38 -3.46
N LEU A 29 -3.76 2.53 -2.54
CA LEU A 29 -3.05 1.31 -2.20
C LEU A 29 -3.00 0.34 -3.38
N THR A 30 -4.09 0.22 -4.14
CA THR A 30 -4.12 -0.61 -5.35
C THR A 30 -3.11 -0.12 -6.38
N GLY A 31 -3.01 1.19 -6.58
CA GLY A 31 -2.01 1.80 -7.45
C GLY A 31 -0.59 1.53 -6.96
N ASP A 32 -0.36 1.69 -5.67
CA ASP A 32 0.95 1.43 -5.05
C ASP A 32 1.35 -0.05 -5.19
N ILE A 33 0.41 -0.97 -5.03
CA ILE A 33 0.64 -2.40 -5.23
C ILE A 33 1.06 -2.68 -6.67
N THR A 34 0.37 -2.07 -7.63
CA THR A 34 0.70 -2.22 -9.06
C THR A 34 2.11 -1.72 -9.35
N ASP A 35 2.47 -0.54 -8.82
CA ASP A 35 3.80 0.03 -8.98
C ASP A 35 4.87 -0.86 -8.34
N LEU A 36 4.60 -1.39 -7.15
CA LEU A 36 5.53 -2.26 -6.46
C LEU A 36 5.74 -3.57 -7.22
N LYS A 37 4.68 -4.14 -7.78
CA LYS A 37 4.79 -5.32 -8.64
C LYS A 37 5.71 -5.07 -9.83
N GLN A 38 5.60 -3.89 -10.44
CA GLN A 38 6.47 -3.53 -11.56
C GLN A 38 7.92 -3.41 -11.09
N ARG A 39 8.16 -2.81 -9.93
CA ARG A 39 9.50 -2.69 -9.35
C ARG A 39 10.09 -4.06 -9.02
N ILE A 40 9.27 -4.99 -8.54
CA ILE A 40 9.70 -6.36 -8.29
C ILE A 40 10.12 -7.04 -9.60
N SER A 41 9.33 -6.88 -10.65
CA SER A 41 9.65 -7.42 -11.97
C SER A 41 10.96 -6.86 -12.50
N ASP A 42 11.17 -5.55 -12.39
CA ASP A 42 12.40 -4.88 -12.79
C ASP A 42 13.59 -5.37 -11.98
N GLN A 43 13.39 -5.59 -10.68
CA GLN A 43 14.44 -6.09 -9.80
C GLN A 43 14.86 -7.52 -10.17
N ILE A 44 13.90 -8.36 -10.52
CA ILE A 44 14.19 -9.73 -10.99
C ILE A 44 15.02 -9.67 -12.27
N THR A 45 14.67 -8.80 -13.20
CA THR A 45 15.42 -8.59 -14.43
C THR A 45 16.86 -8.15 -14.13
N LEU A 46 17.02 -7.20 -13.20
CA LEU A 46 18.34 -6.74 -12.78
C LEU A 46 19.18 -7.88 -12.21
N ILE A 47 18.60 -8.72 -11.36
CA ILE A 47 19.30 -9.87 -10.78
C ILE A 47 19.76 -10.83 -11.88
N GLN A 48 18.90 -11.09 -12.87
CA GLN A 48 19.23 -11.94 -14.00
C GLN A 48 20.39 -11.37 -14.82
N GLU A 49 20.38 -10.07 -15.08
CA GLU A 49 21.44 -9.38 -15.80
C GLU A 49 22.76 -9.42 -15.03
N LEU A 50 22.72 -9.16 -13.72
CA LEU A 50 23.90 -9.23 -12.87
C LEU A 50 24.49 -10.63 -12.85
N ALA A 51 23.65 -11.65 -12.74
CA ALA A 51 24.08 -13.04 -12.74
C ALA A 51 24.71 -13.43 -14.10
N TRP A 52 24.11 -12.95 -15.17
CA TRP A 52 24.64 -13.18 -16.53
C TRP A 52 26.03 -12.57 -16.70
N GLU A 53 26.26 -11.41 -16.10
CA GLU A 53 27.54 -10.71 -16.14
C GLU A 53 28.54 -11.20 -15.08
N ALA A 54 28.19 -12.24 -14.33
CA ALA A 54 28.97 -12.77 -13.22
C ALA A 54 29.23 -11.73 -12.13
N GLN A 55 28.29 -10.81 -11.94
CA GLN A 55 28.33 -9.81 -10.88
C GLN A 55 27.67 -10.35 -9.61
N GLU A 56 28.01 -9.75 -8.46
CA GLU A 56 27.37 -10.11 -7.19
C GLU A 56 25.90 -9.73 -7.20
N THR A 57 25.05 -10.65 -6.74
CA THR A 57 23.59 -10.45 -6.72
C THR A 57 23.02 -10.31 -5.31
N GLY A 58 23.87 -10.42 -4.27
CA GLY A 58 23.41 -10.46 -2.88
C GLY A 58 22.55 -9.27 -2.48
N ALA A 59 23.05 -8.06 -2.70
CA ALA A 59 22.31 -6.85 -2.36
C ALA A 59 21.01 -6.72 -3.16
N ALA A 60 21.04 -7.08 -4.45
CA ALA A 60 19.86 -7.03 -5.30
C ALA A 60 18.81 -8.04 -4.85
N LYS A 61 19.21 -9.22 -4.40
CA LYS A 61 18.30 -10.23 -3.85
C LYS A 61 17.69 -9.80 -2.52
N GLU A 62 18.47 -9.15 -1.66
CA GLU A 62 17.95 -8.57 -0.42
C GLU A 62 16.89 -7.51 -0.70
N ALA A 63 17.15 -6.61 -1.64
CA ALA A 63 16.19 -5.61 -2.03
C ALA A 63 14.90 -6.24 -2.56
N LEU A 64 15.03 -7.30 -3.36
CA LEU A 64 13.87 -8.05 -3.84
C LEU A 64 13.07 -8.64 -2.70
N HIS A 65 13.74 -9.24 -1.73
CA HIS A 65 13.08 -9.84 -0.56
C HIS A 65 12.29 -8.79 0.22
N GLU A 66 12.87 -7.63 0.46
CA GLU A 66 12.19 -6.53 1.14
C GLU A 66 10.96 -6.05 0.38
N MET A 67 11.07 -5.94 -0.95
CA MET A 67 9.93 -5.57 -1.79
C MET A 67 8.81 -6.60 -1.70
N GLN A 68 9.14 -7.89 -1.68
CA GLN A 68 8.16 -8.96 -1.57
C GLN A 68 7.48 -8.96 -0.21
N GLU A 69 8.20 -8.69 0.87
CA GLU A 69 7.61 -8.55 2.20
C GLU A 69 6.67 -7.34 2.27
N THR A 70 7.09 -6.22 1.71
CA THR A 70 6.26 -5.02 1.63
C THR A 70 4.99 -5.30 0.85
N LEU A 71 5.09 -6.00 -0.27
CA LEU A 71 3.93 -6.37 -1.08
C LEU A 71 2.95 -7.24 -0.29
N ARG A 72 3.47 -8.20 0.48
CA ARG A 72 2.63 -9.05 1.34
C ARG A 72 1.87 -8.22 2.36
N ASP A 73 2.55 -7.27 2.99
CA ASP A 73 1.94 -6.39 3.98
C ASP A 73 0.86 -5.52 3.34
N TRP A 74 1.11 -5.02 2.14
CA TRP A 74 0.15 -4.19 1.42
C TRP A 74 -1.09 -5.00 0.98
N TYR A 75 -0.92 -6.24 0.59
CA TYR A 75 -2.05 -7.13 0.29
C TYR A 75 -2.90 -7.37 1.54
N ALA A 76 -2.27 -7.62 2.68
CA ALA A 76 -2.99 -7.79 3.94
C ALA A 76 -3.76 -6.52 4.32
N HIS A 77 -3.13 -5.37 4.14
CA HIS A 77 -3.76 -4.08 4.38
C HIS A 77 -4.96 -3.86 3.45
N ARG A 78 -4.80 -4.19 2.18
CA ARG A 78 -5.89 -4.09 1.20
C ARG A 78 -7.06 -4.99 1.58
N ASP A 79 -6.79 -6.23 1.98
CA ASP A 79 -7.83 -7.15 2.42
C ASP A 79 -8.60 -6.59 3.62
N LEU A 80 -7.90 -5.99 4.56
CA LEU A 80 -8.54 -5.36 5.71
C LEU A 80 -9.44 -4.21 5.29
N LEU A 81 -8.97 -3.34 4.39
CA LEU A 81 -9.77 -2.22 3.89
C LEU A 81 -11.01 -2.69 3.16
N VAL A 82 -10.90 -3.73 2.36
CA VAL A 82 -12.05 -4.32 1.65
C VAL A 82 -13.06 -4.87 2.65
N LYS A 83 -12.62 -5.55 3.68
CA LYS A 83 -13.50 -6.09 4.72
C LYS A 83 -14.20 -4.98 5.49
N LEU A 84 -13.49 -3.92 5.84
CA LEU A 84 -14.08 -2.78 6.53
C LEU A 84 -15.13 -2.09 5.66
N GLN A 85 -14.84 -1.93 4.38
CA GLN A 85 -15.77 -1.34 3.44
C GLN A 85 -17.02 -2.17 3.28
N ALA A 86 -16.87 -3.50 3.20
CA ALA A 86 -18.00 -4.42 3.11
C ALA A 86 -18.85 -4.37 4.38
N ALA A 87 -18.23 -4.27 5.55
CA ALA A 87 -18.93 -4.18 6.83
C ALA A 87 -19.75 -2.88 6.91
N GLU A 88 -19.22 -1.77 6.42
CA GLU A 88 -19.93 -0.49 6.38
C GLU A 88 -21.08 -0.49 5.39
N ALA A 89 -20.96 -1.23 4.29
CA ALA A 89 -21.98 -1.30 3.26
C ALA A 89 -23.18 -2.17 3.66
N GLN A 90 -23.05 -3.02 4.67
CA GLN A 90 -24.13 -3.87 5.13
C GLN A 90 -25.08 -3.08 6.04
N PRO A 91 -26.39 -3.11 5.76
CA PRO A 91 -27.35 -2.48 6.66
C PRO A 91 -27.39 -3.23 7.99
N ALA A 92 -27.48 -2.46 9.05
CA ALA A 92 -27.50 -2.98 10.40
C ALA A 92 -28.74 -3.86 10.69
#